data_eec422515ad94184d23374b89c9b7134
#
_entry.id   eec422515ad94184d23374b89c9b7134
#
_cell.length_a   1.000
_cell.length_b   1.000
_cell.length_c   1.000
_cell.angle_alpha   90.00
_cell.angle_beta   90.00
_cell.angle_gamma   90.00
#
_symmetry.space_group_name_H-M   'P 1'
#
loop_
_entity.id
_entity.type
_entity.pdbx_description
1 polymer ?
#
loop_
_entity_poly.entity_id
_entity_poly.type
_entity_poly.pdbx_seq_one_letter_code
_entity_poly.pdbx_strand_id
1 'polypeptide(L)'
;AVMIAMKSTSLKKSRQWNMLIQTRRKQRADGSTFQPPRFLYLYRLSTVMESNAKASYAVWDAKLEKELSNINVYNEAKAFAMSIEKGAVEVKHEQENQDAPVAEPQVKTQPPVDEPLQKDIPF
;
A
#
# COMPACT_ATOMS: atom_id res chain seq x y z
N ALA A 1 1.39 -7.39 15.69
CA ALA A 1 1.54 -6.35 14.68
C ALA A 1 0.87 -6.78 13.39
N VAL A 2 0.23 -5.84 12.71
CA VAL A 2 -0.49 -6.08 11.46
C VAL A 2 -0.02 -5.08 10.42
N MET A 3 0.16 -5.54 9.18
CA MET A 3 0.42 -4.67 8.04
C MET A 3 -0.85 -4.54 7.19
N ILE A 4 -1.20 -3.31 6.85
CA ILE A 4 -2.33 -3.00 5.98
C ILE A 4 -1.79 -2.36 4.70
N ALA A 5 -1.96 -3.04 3.59
CA ALA A 5 -1.58 -2.51 2.29
C ALA A 5 -2.72 -1.66 1.71
N MET A 6 -2.45 -0.38 1.51
CA MET A 6 -3.38 0.55 0.87
C MET A 6 -2.92 0.82 -0.56
N LYS A 7 -3.50 0.11 -1.51
CA LYS A 7 -3.15 0.17 -2.93
C LYS A 7 -4.27 0.81 -3.76
N SER A 8 -3.95 1.22 -4.95
CA SER A 8 -4.93 1.68 -5.95
C SER A 8 -5.91 2.71 -5.38
N THR A 9 -7.18 2.38 -5.31
CA THR A 9 -8.26 3.25 -4.82
C THR A 9 -8.09 3.72 -3.38
N SER A 10 -7.44 2.93 -2.53
CA SER A 10 -7.13 3.29 -1.14
C SER A 10 -5.91 4.18 -0.98
N LEU A 11 -5.13 4.43 -2.04
CA LEU A 11 -3.90 5.24 -1.97
C LEU A 11 -4.17 6.67 -1.54
N LYS A 12 -5.27 7.26 -2.01
CA LYS A 12 -5.72 8.59 -1.60
C LYS A 12 -5.96 8.65 -0.09
N LYS A 13 -6.59 7.64 0.48
CA LYS A 13 -6.86 7.53 1.92
C LYS A 13 -5.58 7.36 2.72
N SER A 14 -4.64 6.58 2.22
CA SER A 14 -3.31 6.45 2.82
C SER A 14 -2.57 7.80 2.90
N ARG A 15 -2.61 8.59 1.83
CA ARG A 15 -2.00 9.93 1.79
C ARG A 15 -2.70 10.89 2.76
N GLN A 16 -4.01 10.86 2.83
CA GLN A 16 -4.77 11.68 3.78
C GLN A 16 -4.44 11.32 5.24
N TRP A 17 -4.32 10.05 5.55
CA TRP A 17 -3.94 9.58 6.87
C TRP A 17 -2.51 10.00 7.23
N ASN A 18 -1.56 9.83 6.33
CA ASN A 18 -0.20 10.29 6.54
C ASN A 18 -0.11 11.81 6.74
N MET A 19 -0.86 12.59 5.97
CA MET A 19 -0.94 14.04 6.13
C MET A 19 -1.51 14.41 7.51
N LEU A 20 -2.57 13.75 7.95
CA LEU A 20 -3.17 13.95 9.26
C LEU A 20 -2.16 13.72 10.38
N ILE A 21 -1.34 12.67 10.27
CA ILE A 21 -0.27 12.36 11.22
C ILE A 21 0.82 13.45 11.18
N GLN A 22 1.26 13.85 10.00
CA GLN A 22 2.36 14.80 9.82
C GLN A 22 2.01 16.21 10.23
N THR A 23 0.78 16.64 10.06
CA THR A 23 0.32 17.99 10.39
C THR A 23 -0.05 18.16 11.86
N ARG A 24 -0.19 17.06 12.59
CA ARG A 24 -0.55 17.11 13.99
C ARG A 24 0.57 17.72 14.82
N ARG A 25 0.19 18.64 15.69
CA ARG A 25 1.08 19.32 16.65
C ARG A 25 0.51 19.16 18.06
N LYS A 26 1.42 19.05 19.01
CA LYS A 26 1.10 19.05 20.44
C LYS A 26 1.87 20.17 21.11
N GLN A 27 1.23 20.85 22.05
CA GLN A 27 1.85 21.96 22.80
C GLN A 27 2.51 21.41 24.06
N ARG A 28 3.72 21.90 24.35
CA ARG A 28 4.40 21.67 25.62
C ARG A 28 3.94 22.68 26.66
N ALA A 29 4.29 22.42 27.92
CA ALA A 29 4.00 23.31 29.03
C ALA A 29 4.64 24.70 28.88
N ASP A 30 5.73 24.83 28.16
CA ASP A 30 6.44 26.09 27.87
C ASP A 30 5.80 26.89 26.71
N GLY A 31 4.73 26.40 26.11
CA GLY A 31 4.05 27.00 24.97
C GLY A 31 4.61 26.61 23.60
N SER A 32 5.75 25.92 23.53
CA SER A 32 6.30 25.43 22.28
C SER A 32 5.49 24.27 21.71
N THR A 33 5.47 24.14 20.40
CA THR A 33 4.78 23.03 19.71
C THR A 33 5.77 22.02 19.17
N PHE A 34 5.37 20.75 19.15
CA PHE A 34 6.17 19.67 18.58
C PHE A 34 5.29 18.69 17.84
N GLN A 35 5.89 17.93 16.94
CA GLN A 35 5.20 16.83 16.27
C GLN A 35 5.26 15.60 17.17
N PRO A 36 4.11 15.08 17.64
CA PRO A 36 4.08 13.88 18.45
C PRO A 36 4.43 12.65 17.58
N PRO A 37 4.95 11.59 18.20
CA PRO A 37 5.25 10.37 17.48
C PRO A 37 3.96 9.73 16.93
N ARG A 38 4.09 9.04 15.81
CA ARG A 38 2.95 8.41 15.12
C ARG A 38 2.18 7.42 15.99
N PHE A 39 2.87 6.74 16.88
CA PHE A 39 2.31 5.72 17.77
C PHE A 39 1.68 6.28 19.05
N LEU A 40 1.59 7.59 19.20
CA LEU A 40 0.93 8.21 20.36
C LEU A 40 -0.59 8.14 20.28
N TYR A 41 -1.15 8.00 19.09
CA TYR A 41 -2.58 8.06 18.85
C TYR A 41 -3.17 6.74 18.40
N LEU A 42 -4.40 6.48 18.82
CA LEU A 42 -5.25 5.40 18.32
C LEU A 42 -6.05 5.91 17.12
N TYR A 43 -6.02 5.12 16.05
CA TYR A 43 -6.84 5.33 14.88
C TYR A 43 -7.80 4.17 14.71
N ARG A 44 -9.05 4.50 14.42
CA ARG A 44 -10.03 3.51 14.04
C ARG A 44 -9.97 3.30 12.54
N LEU A 45 -9.73 2.08 12.14
CA LEU A 45 -9.74 1.67 10.74
C LEU A 45 -11.08 1.02 10.40
N SER A 46 -11.67 1.46 9.32
CA SER A 46 -12.91 0.91 8.78
C SER A 46 -12.85 0.91 7.26
N THR A 47 -13.81 0.26 6.64
CA THR A 47 -14.01 0.37 5.20
C THR A 47 -15.22 1.24 4.91
N VAL A 48 -15.11 2.08 3.90
CA VAL A 48 -16.21 2.90 3.39
C VAL A 48 -16.41 2.63 1.91
N MET A 49 -17.65 2.72 1.46
CA MET A 49 -17.97 2.59 0.04
C MET A 49 -17.76 3.93 -0.66
N GLU A 50 -17.00 3.91 -1.74
CA GLU A 50 -16.88 5.01 -2.67
C GLU A 50 -17.30 4.55 -4.06
N SER A 51 -17.71 5.49 -4.91
CA SER A 51 -18.10 5.20 -6.28
C SER A 51 -17.53 6.23 -7.24
N ASN A 52 -17.28 5.78 -8.45
CA ASN A 52 -16.97 6.62 -9.59
C ASN A 52 -17.91 6.29 -10.75
N ALA A 53 -17.71 6.88 -11.92
CA ALA A 53 -18.55 6.64 -13.09
C ALA A 53 -18.57 5.18 -13.59
N LYS A 54 -17.61 4.35 -13.15
CA LYS A 54 -17.45 2.98 -13.63
C LYS A 54 -17.90 1.92 -12.61
N ALA A 55 -17.68 2.15 -11.31
CA ALA A 55 -17.93 1.13 -10.30
C ALA A 55 -18.02 1.71 -8.88
N SER A 56 -18.62 0.94 -7.98
CA SER A 56 -18.54 1.17 -6.54
C SER A 56 -17.50 0.22 -5.93
N TYR A 57 -16.74 0.69 -4.97
CA TYR A 57 -15.65 -0.05 -4.35
C TYR A 57 -15.48 0.33 -2.88
N ALA A 58 -14.94 -0.60 -2.09
CA ALA A 58 -14.61 -0.36 -0.70
C ALA A 58 -13.19 0.20 -0.58
N VAL A 59 -13.01 1.21 0.24
CA VAL A 59 -11.70 1.78 0.56
C VAL A 59 -11.48 1.84 2.07
N TRP A 60 -10.22 1.78 2.49
CA TRP A 60 -9.86 1.99 3.88
C TRP A 60 -10.09 3.44 4.28
N ASP A 61 -10.61 3.63 5.49
CA ASP A 61 -10.74 4.94 6.13
C ASP A 61 -10.13 4.89 7.52
N ALA A 62 -9.32 5.88 7.85
CA ALA A 62 -8.66 5.98 9.13
C ALA A 62 -9.12 7.26 9.84
N LYS A 63 -9.72 7.09 11.00
CA LYS A 63 -10.18 8.21 11.84
C LYS A 63 -9.43 8.22 13.15
N LEU A 64 -9.01 9.40 13.59
CA LEU A 64 -8.47 9.57 14.92
C LEU A 64 -9.52 9.23 15.96
N GLU A 65 -9.18 8.36 16.90
CA GLU A 65 -10.07 8.01 18.00
C GLU A 65 -9.69 8.74 19.29
N LYS A 66 -8.48 8.53 19.75
CA LYS A 66 -7.96 9.16 20.97
C LYS A 66 -6.44 9.08 21.07
N GLU A 67 -5.87 9.84 22.00
CA GLU A 67 -4.49 9.67 22.46
C GLU A 67 -4.38 8.41 23.33
N LEU A 68 -3.27 7.68 23.19
CA LEU A 68 -2.98 6.51 24.02
C LEU A 68 -2.78 6.94 25.48
N SER A 69 -3.56 6.34 26.37
CA SER A 69 -3.44 6.52 27.82
C SER A 69 -2.74 5.35 28.51
N ASN A 70 -2.69 4.18 27.85
CA ASN A 70 -2.05 2.99 28.41
C ASN A 70 -0.55 2.99 28.06
N ILE A 71 0.29 3.14 29.09
CA ILE A 71 1.74 3.21 28.93
C ILE A 71 2.34 1.91 28.38
N ASN A 72 1.76 0.76 28.68
CA ASN A 72 2.25 -0.51 28.17
C ASN A 72 2.06 -0.62 26.65
N VAL A 73 0.87 -0.28 26.17
CA VAL A 73 0.57 -0.22 24.73
C VAL A 73 1.44 0.80 24.02
N TYR A 74 1.67 1.95 24.62
CA TYR A 74 2.58 2.96 24.10
C TYR A 74 4.01 2.43 23.96
N ASN A 75 4.52 1.78 24.99
CA ASN A 75 5.87 1.22 24.98
C ASN A 75 6.04 0.11 23.95
N GLU A 76 5.05 -0.77 23.80
CA GLU A 76 5.03 -1.79 22.73
C GLU A 76 5.04 -1.17 21.34
N ALA A 77 4.21 -0.18 21.10
CA ALA A 77 4.15 0.52 19.83
C ALA A 77 5.45 1.26 19.52
N LYS A 78 6.07 1.90 20.53
CA LYS A 78 7.37 2.52 20.42
C LYS A 78 8.46 1.53 20.07
N ALA A 79 8.53 0.40 20.79
CA ALA A 79 9.52 -0.64 20.54
C ALA A 79 9.37 -1.21 19.12
N PHE A 80 8.14 -1.42 18.66
CA PHE A 80 7.86 -1.88 17.30
C PHE A 80 8.31 -0.85 16.26
N ALA A 81 7.99 0.43 16.42
CA ALA A 81 8.41 1.49 15.52
C ALA A 81 9.95 1.56 15.41
N MET A 82 10.65 1.48 16.54
CA MET A 82 12.12 1.48 16.58
C MET A 82 12.71 0.22 15.91
N SER A 83 12.06 -0.92 16.03
CA SER A 83 12.52 -2.15 15.37
C SER A 83 12.40 -2.08 13.85
N ILE A 84 11.35 -1.43 13.34
CA ILE A 84 11.19 -1.17 11.90
C ILE A 84 12.29 -0.22 11.40
N GLU A 85 12.55 0.88 12.11
CA GLU A 85 13.58 1.85 11.74
C GLU A 85 14.97 1.21 11.69
N LYS A 86 15.25 0.24 12.58
CA LYS A 86 16.51 -0.52 12.59
C LYS A 86 16.56 -1.64 11.55
N GLY A 87 15.50 -1.86 10.77
CA GLY A 87 15.42 -2.95 9.82
C GLY A 87 15.35 -4.36 10.46
N ALA A 88 15.05 -4.43 11.76
CA ALA A 88 14.97 -5.71 12.49
C ALA A 88 13.67 -6.49 12.18
N VAL A 89 12.68 -5.85 11.59
CA VAL A 89 11.41 -6.46 11.20
C VAL A 89 11.32 -6.48 9.68
N GLU A 90 11.40 -7.66 9.11
CA GLU A 90 11.04 -7.85 7.71
C GLU A 90 9.52 -7.87 7.58
N VAL A 91 9.01 -6.96 6.79
CA VAL A 91 7.60 -6.95 6.45
C VAL A 91 7.40 -7.96 5.31
N LYS A 92 6.93 -9.16 5.65
CA LYS A 92 6.53 -10.13 4.65
C LYS A 92 5.24 -9.63 3.99
N HIS A 93 5.34 -9.24 2.74
CA HIS A 93 4.15 -9.10 1.92
C HIS A 93 3.60 -10.51 1.69
N GLU A 94 2.37 -10.78 2.10
CA GLU A 94 1.65 -11.91 1.53
C GLU A 94 1.61 -11.68 0.02
N GLN A 95 2.35 -12.50 -0.69
CA GLN A 95 2.15 -12.58 -2.12
C GLN A 95 0.71 -13.08 -2.27
N GLU A 96 -0.17 -12.22 -2.73
CA GLU A 96 -1.41 -12.69 -3.34
C GLU A 96 -0.98 -13.81 -4.29
N ASN A 97 -1.45 -15.02 -4.00
CA ASN A 97 -1.24 -16.15 -4.88
C ASN A 97 -1.68 -15.72 -6.28
N GLN A 98 -0.73 -15.31 -7.07
CA GLN A 98 -0.86 -15.22 -8.51
C GLN A 98 -0.81 -16.63 -9.09
N ASP A 99 -1.61 -17.53 -8.53
CA ASP A 99 -1.99 -18.76 -9.19
C ASP A 99 -3.21 -18.53 -10.10
N ALA A 100 -3.21 -17.41 -10.79
CA ALA A 100 -3.83 -17.41 -12.09
C ALA A 100 -2.78 -18.03 -13.02
N PRO A 101 -3.08 -19.15 -13.70
CA PRO A 101 -2.17 -19.65 -14.71
C PRO A 101 -1.97 -18.51 -15.71
N VAL A 102 -0.77 -17.98 -15.70
CA VAL A 102 -0.31 -17.12 -16.78
C VAL A 102 -0.38 -18.02 -18.00
N ALA A 103 -1.39 -17.83 -18.82
CA ALA A 103 -1.38 -18.40 -20.16
C ALA A 103 -0.07 -17.92 -20.77
N GLU A 104 0.88 -18.82 -20.91
CA GLU A 104 2.08 -18.55 -21.68
C GLU A 104 1.63 -17.91 -22.98
N PRO A 105 2.23 -16.78 -23.38
CA PRO A 105 2.01 -16.29 -24.70
C PRO A 105 2.48 -17.41 -25.64
N GLN A 106 1.54 -18.08 -26.24
CA GLN A 106 1.84 -18.99 -27.33
C GLN A 106 2.58 -18.15 -28.33
N VAL A 107 3.88 -18.32 -28.37
CA VAL A 107 4.69 -17.91 -29.50
C VAL A 107 4.05 -18.63 -30.68
N LYS A 108 3.25 -17.92 -31.44
CA LYS A 108 2.82 -18.36 -32.76
C LYS A 108 4.12 -18.49 -33.54
N THR A 109 4.68 -19.68 -33.56
CA THR A 109 5.63 -20.06 -34.54
C THR A 109 4.91 -19.87 -35.86
N GLN A 110 5.24 -18.80 -36.53
CA GLN A 110 4.87 -18.64 -37.93
C GLN A 110 5.49 -19.83 -38.64
N PRO A 111 4.72 -20.58 -39.41
CA PRO A 111 5.35 -21.57 -40.29
C PRO A 111 6.33 -20.85 -41.17
N PRO A 112 7.47 -21.50 -41.51
CA PRO A 112 8.42 -20.91 -42.43
C PRO A 112 7.67 -20.59 -43.72
N VAL A 113 7.72 -19.34 -44.10
CA VAL A 113 7.27 -18.90 -45.40
C VAL A 113 8.27 -19.49 -46.37
N ASP A 114 7.90 -20.58 -47.00
CA ASP A 114 8.58 -21.03 -48.18
C ASP A 114 8.50 -19.93 -49.22
N GLU A 115 9.56 -19.19 -49.32
CA GLU A 115 9.74 -18.28 -50.44
C GLU A 115 9.70 -19.13 -51.73
N PRO A 116 8.74 -18.91 -52.63
CA PRO A 116 8.82 -19.57 -53.92
C PRO A 116 10.01 -18.97 -54.63
N LEU A 117 11.00 -19.83 -54.89
CA LEU A 117 12.07 -19.56 -55.79
C LEU A 117 11.48 -18.94 -57.06
N GLN A 118 11.74 -17.68 -57.26
CA GLN A 118 11.51 -17.04 -58.55
C GLN A 118 12.35 -17.81 -59.59
N LYS A 119 11.69 -18.67 -60.26
CA LYS A 119 12.25 -19.20 -61.50
C LYS A 119 12.39 -18.01 -62.47
N ASP A 120 13.61 -17.86 -62.93
CA ASP A 120 13.95 -16.95 -63.97
C ASP A 120 12.89 -17.01 -65.07
N ILE A 121 12.35 -15.86 -65.36
CA ILE A 121 11.48 -15.68 -66.51
C ILE A 121 12.41 -15.58 -67.72
N PRO A 122 12.43 -16.54 -68.59
CA PRO A 122 13.21 -16.42 -69.83
C PRO A 122 12.46 -15.43 -70.75
N PHE A 123 13.15 -14.51 -71.21
CA PHE A 123 12.66 -13.64 -72.28
C PHE A 123 12.49 -14.40 -73.57
#